data_323c22af0418e87986228a6b1ee64c90
#
_entry.id   323c22af0418e87986228a6b1ee64c90
#
_cell.length_a   1.000
_cell.length_b   1.000
_cell.length_c   1.000
_cell.angle_alpha   90.00
_cell.angle_beta   90.00
_cell.angle_gamma   90.00
#
_symmetry.space_group_name_H-M   'P 1'
#
loop_
_entity.id
_entity.type
_entity.pdbx_description
1 polymer ?
#
loop_
_entity_poly.entity_id
_entity_poly.type
_entity_poly.pdbx_seq_one_letter_code
_entity_poly.pdbx_strand_id
1 'polypeptide(L)'
;MAVVRTSRIALSVNGSDAYAFVTQPDDDATHPGLVLIQEWWGIEPHILELAQKLATEGFIVAVPDLSHGKVATEPDDAMRMYMLIRENVDKAAKEIIGALNEVKALPNVEPKKLGLIGFCLGGFLTYTVASRYADLGAVVPFYGAGYDPTPEEVAKVNAPVLAIYGRQDGSIPLGQIEKIEQMYKAAGKDITVKIYDAGHAFINPMHGAGNEKAAAEAWPLAVSFLKEKLR
;
A
#
# COMPACT_ATOMS: atom_id res chain seq x y z
N MET A 1 20.81 -12.02 7.86
CA MET A 1 19.67 -11.10 7.62
C MET A 1 20.19 -9.69 7.77
N ALA A 2 19.82 -8.77 6.89
CA ALA A 2 20.17 -7.36 7.06
C ALA A 2 19.58 -6.85 8.38
N VAL A 3 20.35 -6.04 9.10
CA VAL A 3 19.87 -5.37 10.32
C VAL A 3 18.99 -4.20 9.87
N VAL A 4 17.83 -4.04 10.52
CA VAL A 4 16.91 -2.95 10.24
C VAL A 4 16.64 -2.16 11.52
N ARG A 5 16.39 -0.85 11.37
CA ARG A 5 15.99 0.02 12.46
C ARG A 5 14.61 0.58 12.21
N THR A 6 13.84 0.75 13.27
CA THR A 6 12.50 1.35 13.21
C THR A 6 12.45 2.61 14.07
N SER A 7 11.84 3.65 13.55
CA SER A 7 11.60 4.92 14.22
C SER A 7 10.17 5.39 13.98
N ARG A 8 9.77 6.44 14.65
CA ARG A 8 8.47 7.11 14.42
C ARG A 8 8.72 8.55 13.97
N ILE A 9 8.04 8.98 12.93
CA ILE A 9 8.12 10.35 12.42
C ILE A 9 6.73 11.00 12.46
N ALA A 10 6.68 12.28 12.80
CA ALA A 10 5.46 13.08 12.66
C ALA A 10 5.21 13.37 11.17
N LEU A 11 3.94 13.42 10.78
CA LEU A 11 3.55 13.79 9.42
C LEU A 11 3.14 15.27 9.40
N SER A 12 3.70 16.01 8.46
CA SER A 12 3.37 17.44 8.26
C SER A 12 2.01 17.60 7.57
N VAL A 13 0.93 17.25 8.29
CA VAL A 13 -0.44 17.36 7.80
C VAL A 13 -1.21 18.33 8.69
N ASN A 14 -1.64 19.47 8.13
CA ASN A 14 -2.36 20.51 8.85
C ASN A 14 -3.58 19.97 9.61
N GLY A 15 -3.61 20.20 10.93
CA GLY A 15 -4.73 19.81 11.80
C GLY A 15 -4.80 18.34 12.18
N SER A 16 -3.71 17.58 12.00
CA SER A 16 -3.63 16.18 12.38
C SER A 16 -2.37 15.92 13.20
N ASP A 17 -2.52 15.11 14.28
CA ASP A 17 -1.39 14.54 15.04
C ASP A 17 -0.91 13.23 14.38
N ALA A 18 -0.97 13.18 13.05
CA ALA A 18 -0.62 12.00 12.28
C ALA A 18 0.87 11.68 12.36
N TYR A 19 1.19 10.40 12.36
CA TYR A 19 2.55 9.91 12.34
C TYR A 19 2.69 8.65 11.47
N ALA A 20 3.92 8.30 11.17
CA ALA A 20 4.24 7.03 10.51
C ALA A 20 5.36 6.30 11.27
N PHE A 21 5.32 4.98 11.25
CA PHE A 21 6.49 4.16 11.57
C PHE A 21 7.38 4.07 10.33
N VAL A 22 8.68 4.28 10.51
CA VAL A 22 9.67 4.15 9.44
C VAL A 22 10.61 3.02 9.78
N THR A 23 10.65 2.01 8.91
CA THR A 23 11.59 0.88 9.01
C THR A 23 12.54 0.94 7.82
N GLN A 24 13.85 0.85 8.07
CA GLN A 24 14.88 1.02 7.05
C GLN A 24 16.09 0.14 7.35
N PRO A 25 16.94 -0.17 6.35
CA PRO A 25 18.24 -0.78 6.59
C PRO A 25 19.06 0.04 7.59
N ASP A 26 19.82 -0.65 8.44
CA ASP A 26 20.70 0.00 9.42
C ASP A 26 22.12 0.13 8.82
N ASP A 27 22.21 0.98 7.80
CA ASP A 27 23.44 1.32 7.10
C ASP A 27 23.42 2.81 6.66
N ASP A 28 24.49 3.27 6.04
CA ASP A 28 24.64 4.65 5.55
C ASP A 28 24.39 4.79 4.05
N ALA A 29 23.85 3.73 3.39
CA ALA A 29 23.57 3.78 1.96
C ALA A 29 22.26 4.50 1.65
N THR A 30 22.09 4.87 0.39
CA THR A 30 20.81 5.35 -0.11
C THR A 30 19.92 4.20 -0.56
N HIS A 31 18.63 4.34 -0.30
CA HIS A 31 17.64 3.32 -0.59
C HIS A 31 16.38 3.92 -1.23
N PRO A 32 15.65 3.16 -2.06
CA PRO A 32 14.34 3.60 -2.54
C PRO A 32 13.32 3.68 -1.40
N GLY A 33 12.50 4.73 -1.43
CA GLY A 33 11.45 4.96 -0.44
C GLY A 33 10.12 4.33 -0.82
N LEU A 34 9.43 3.76 0.17
CA LEU A 34 8.09 3.19 0.06
C LEU A 34 7.15 3.76 1.12
N VAL A 35 5.87 3.86 0.79
CA VAL A 35 4.79 3.94 1.78
C VAL A 35 3.97 2.66 1.69
N LEU A 36 3.77 2.00 2.84
CA LEU A 36 2.96 0.80 3.01
C LEU A 36 1.68 1.17 3.77
N ILE A 37 0.52 0.87 3.18
CA ILE A 37 -0.78 1.20 3.75
C ILE A 37 -1.42 -0.04 4.37
N GLN A 38 -1.83 0.09 5.63
CA GLN A 38 -2.45 -0.94 6.46
C GLN A 38 -3.78 -1.46 5.92
N GLU A 39 -4.22 -2.59 6.43
CA GLU A 39 -5.58 -3.11 6.30
C GLU A 39 -6.55 -2.38 7.26
N TRP A 40 -7.78 -2.84 7.34
CA TRP A 40 -8.82 -2.25 8.18
C TRP A 40 -8.64 -2.47 9.69
N TRP A 41 -7.72 -3.37 10.07
CA TRP A 41 -7.44 -3.72 11.48
C TRP A 41 -6.58 -2.67 12.22
N GLY A 42 -5.98 -1.73 11.51
CA GLY A 42 -4.95 -0.86 12.05
C GLY A 42 -3.53 -1.38 11.75
N ILE A 43 -2.53 -0.81 12.44
CA ILE A 43 -1.15 -1.26 12.31
C ILE A 43 -0.92 -2.48 13.21
N GLU A 44 -1.31 -3.64 12.72
CA GLU A 44 -1.07 -4.93 13.37
C GLU A 44 0.40 -5.39 13.22
N PRO A 45 0.85 -6.37 14.03
CA PRO A 45 2.17 -6.98 13.88
C PRO A 45 2.47 -7.44 12.45
N HIS A 46 1.50 -8.02 11.74
CA HIS A 46 1.64 -8.42 10.35
C HIS A 46 2.07 -7.26 9.43
N ILE A 47 1.48 -6.07 9.56
CA ILE A 47 1.83 -4.90 8.76
C ILE A 47 3.27 -4.45 9.04
N LEU A 48 3.68 -4.46 10.31
CA LEU A 48 5.06 -4.13 10.70
C LEU A 48 6.05 -5.18 10.21
N GLU A 49 5.69 -6.46 10.21
CA GLU A 49 6.50 -7.53 9.63
C GLU A 49 6.68 -7.36 8.12
N LEU A 50 5.65 -6.97 7.38
CA LEU A 50 5.76 -6.66 5.95
C LEU A 50 6.70 -5.46 5.71
N ALA A 51 6.60 -4.41 6.54
CA ALA A 51 7.52 -3.29 6.46
C ALA A 51 8.97 -3.71 6.74
N GLN A 52 9.21 -4.58 7.74
CA GLN A 52 10.53 -5.14 8.03
C GLN A 52 11.06 -6.00 6.88
N LYS A 53 10.22 -6.85 6.29
CA LYS A 53 10.58 -7.66 5.10
C LYS A 53 11.01 -6.75 3.95
N LEU A 54 10.26 -5.68 3.65
CA LEU A 54 10.64 -4.72 2.62
C LEU A 54 11.94 -4.00 2.97
N ALA A 55 12.16 -3.64 4.23
CA ALA A 55 13.40 -3.01 4.65
C ALA A 55 14.60 -3.95 4.52
N THR A 56 14.45 -5.26 4.80
CA THR A 56 15.51 -6.25 4.55
C THR A 56 15.80 -6.45 3.06
N GLU A 57 14.86 -6.11 2.19
CA GLU A 57 15.03 -6.09 0.73
C GLU A 57 15.66 -4.78 0.21
N GLY A 58 16.01 -3.85 1.11
CA GLY A 58 16.71 -2.62 0.81
C GLY A 58 15.81 -1.41 0.56
N PHE A 59 14.62 -1.36 1.14
CA PHE A 59 13.73 -0.19 1.07
C PHE A 59 13.69 0.59 2.38
N ILE A 60 13.45 1.89 2.28
CA ILE A 60 13.00 2.72 3.41
C ILE A 60 11.47 2.75 3.37
N VAL A 61 10.83 2.19 4.39
CA VAL A 61 9.37 1.94 4.39
C VAL A 61 8.70 2.75 5.47
N ALA A 62 7.79 3.65 5.10
CA ALA A 62 6.92 4.33 6.04
C ALA A 62 5.54 3.68 6.06
N VAL A 63 5.00 3.49 7.27
CA VAL A 63 3.65 2.98 7.53
C VAL A 63 2.87 4.08 8.26
N PRO A 64 2.07 4.91 7.56
CA PRO A 64 1.25 5.93 8.21
C PRO A 64 0.16 5.26 9.05
N ASP A 65 -0.04 5.76 10.27
CA ASP A 65 -1.08 5.26 11.16
C ASP A 65 -2.42 5.98 10.90
N LEU A 66 -3.19 5.42 9.98
CA LEU A 66 -4.51 5.95 9.62
C LEU A 66 -5.59 5.70 10.69
N SER A 67 -5.27 4.87 11.67
CA SER A 67 -6.15 4.49 12.77
C SER A 67 -5.87 5.30 14.05
N HIS A 68 -4.87 6.18 14.02
CA HIS A 68 -4.47 7.04 15.14
C HIS A 68 -4.27 6.27 16.46
N GLY A 69 -3.44 5.21 16.41
CA GLY A 69 -3.08 4.36 17.55
C GLY A 69 -4.09 3.25 17.87
N LYS A 70 -5.17 3.12 17.10
CA LYS A 70 -6.15 2.05 17.31
C LYS A 70 -5.78 0.81 16.50
N VAL A 71 -5.89 -0.35 17.14
CA VAL A 71 -5.77 -1.66 16.51
C VAL A 71 -7.01 -2.46 16.93
N ALA A 72 -7.78 -2.93 15.95
CA ALA A 72 -8.96 -3.73 16.20
C ALA A 72 -8.57 -5.19 16.47
N THR A 73 -9.22 -5.80 17.46
CA THR A 73 -9.08 -7.24 17.78
C THR A 73 -10.31 -8.03 17.33
N GLU A 74 -11.42 -7.33 17.11
CA GLU A 74 -12.70 -7.92 16.70
C GLU A 74 -13.19 -7.30 15.38
N PRO A 75 -13.91 -8.08 14.53
CA PRO A 75 -14.39 -7.62 13.22
C PRO A 75 -15.28 -6.37 13.31
N ASP A 76 -16.11 -6.25 14.35
CA ASP A 76 -17.00 -5.10 14.53
C ASP A 76 -16.22 -3.80 14.78
N ASP A 77 -15.10 -3.86 15.51
CA ASP A 77 -14.22 -2.72 15.73
C ASP A 77 -13.47 -2.35 14.43
N ALA A 78 -12.98 -3.34 13.71
CA ALA A 78 -12.35 -3.15 12.42
C ALA A 78 -13.32 -2.52 11.41
N MET A 79 -14.58 -2.97 11.40
CA MET A 79 -15.61 -2.39 10.54
C MET A 79 -15.87 -0.92 10.88
N ARG A 80 -15.94 -0.56 12.18
CA ARG A 80 -16.08 0.85 12.58
C ARG A 80 -14.91 1.70 12.13
N MET A 81 -13.68 1.21 12.26
CA MET A 81 -12.47 1.90 11.79
C MET A 81 -12.48 2.04 10.26
N TYR A 82 -12.85 0.99 9.55
CA TYR A 82 -13.00 0.99 8.10
C TYR A 82 -13.98 2.08 7.64
N MET A 83 -15.18 2.12 8.23
CA MET A 83 -16.21 3.10 7.86
C MET A 83 -15.74 4.53 8.12
N LEU A 84 -15.09 4.80 9.26
CA LEU A 84 -14.54 6.13 9.56
C LEU A 84 -13.51 6.59 8.50
N ILE A 85 -12.65 5.69 8.03
CA ILE A 85 -11.67 6.01 6.99
C ILE A 85 -12.37 6.18 5.65
N ARG A 86 -13.34 5.33 5.31
CA ARG A 86 -14.10 5.40 4.05
C ARG A 86 -14.95 6.68 3.94
N GLU A 87 -15.53 7.13 5.04
CA GLU A 87 -16.27 8.41 5.10
C GLU A 87 -15.31 9.62 5.02
N ASN A 88 -14.04 9.45 5.33
CA ASN A 88 -13.02 10.51 5.35
C ASN A 88 -11.82 10.20 4.45
N VAL A 89 -12.07 9.66 3.24
CA VAL A 89 -11.01 9.26 2.29
C VAL A 89 -10.03 10.38 1.99
N ASP A 90 -10.49 11.62 1.91
CA ASP A 90 -9.62 12.78 1.64
C ASP A 90 -8.64 13.05 2.79
N LYS A 91 -9.06 12.83 4.03
CA LYS A 91 -8.17 12.92 5.20
C LYS A 91 -7.11 11.81 5.15
N ALA A 92 -7.53 10.57 4.95
CA ALA A 92 -6.61 9.44 4.84
C ALA A 92 -5.60 9.64 3.68
N ALA A 93 -6.07 10.10 2.52
CA ALA A 93 -5.20 10.40 1.38
C ALA A 93 -4.17 11.50 1.71
N LYS A 94 -4.56 12.56 2.44
CA LYS A 94 -3.62 13.62 2.88
C LYS A 94 -2.57 13.08 3.84
N GLU A 95 -2.92 12.19 4.76
CA GLU A 95 -1.98 11.58 5.70
C GLU A 95 -0.99 10.65 4.97
N ILE A 96 -1.46 9.87 3.98
CA ILE A 96 -0.58 9.04 3.14
C ILE A 96 0.36 9.93 2.29
N ILE A 97 -0.16 11.01 1.70
CA ILE A 97 0.65 11.97 0.94
C ILE A 97 1.67 12.67 1.87
N GLY A 98 1.28 12.98 3.11
CA GLY A 98 2.20 13.45 4.14
C GLY A 98 3.35 12.47 4.37
N ALA A 99 3.06 11.18 4.53
CA ALA A 99 4.08 10.15 4.68
C ALA A 99 4.99 10.04 3.44
N LEU A 100 4.43 10.13 2.23
CA LEU A 100 5.22 10.16 0.99
C LEU A 100 6.17 11.38 0.98
N ASN A 101 5.71 12.55 1.37
CA ASN A 101 6.53 13.75 1.39
C ASN A 101 7.66 13.65 2.44
N GLU A 102 7.38 13.16 3.65
CA GLU A 102 8.39 12.95 4.68
C GLU A 102 9.45 11.93 4.25
N VAL A 103 9.04 10.80 3.64
CA VAL A 103 9.97 9.82 3.10
C VAL A 103 10.83 10.43 2.00
N LYS A 104 10.23 11.18 1.06
CA LYS A 104 10.94 11.85 -0.02
C LYS A 104 11.99 12.85 0.48
N ALA A 105 11.72 13.49 1.64
CA ALA A 105 12.62 14.46 2.25
C ALA A 105 13.82 13.82 2.98
N LEU A 106 13.78 12.51 3.27
CA LEU A 106 14.90 11.84 3.93
C LEU A 106 16.16 11.91 3.05
N PRO A 107 17.34 12.21 3.65
CA PRO A 107 18.58 12.40 2.90
C PRO A 107 19.08 11.11 2.24
N ASN A 108 18.74 9.96 2.80
CA ASN A 108 19.14 8.63 2.32
C ASN A 108 18.08 7.95 1.42
N VAL A 109 17.07 8.70 0.94
CA VAL A 109 16.10 8.20 -0.05
C VAL A 109 16.53 8.61 -1.46
N GLU A 110 16.83 7.61 -2.29
CA GLU A 110 17.08 7.74 -3.73
C GLU A 110 16.59 6.48 -4.46
N PRO A 111 15.94 6.61 -5.63
CA PRO A 111 15.53 7.86 -6.30
C PRO A 111 14.37 8.55 -5.56
N LYS A 112 14.10 9.82 -5.90
CA LYS A 112 13.00 10.61 -5.30
C LYS A 112 11.61 10.24 -5.82
N LYS A 113 11.49 9.29 -6.72
CA LYS A 113 10.22 8.63 -7.08
C LYS A 113 9.96 7.49 -6.12
N LEU A 114 8.84 7.53 -5.45
CA LEU A 114 8.50 6.62 -4.35
C LEU A 114 7.62 5.47 -4.81
N GLY A 115 7.67 4.36 -4.08
CA GLY A 115 6.70 3.29 -4.21
C GLY A 115 5.53 3.44 -3.24
N LEU A 116 4.38 2.93 -3.66
CA LEU A 116 3.18 2.87 -2.84
C LEU A 116 2.60 1.45 -2.90
N ILE A 117 2.46 0.82 -1.75
CA ILE A 117 1.90 -0.52 -1.60
C ILE A 117 0.84 -0.53 -0.51
N GLY A 118 -0.24 -1.24 -0.68
CA GLY A 118 -1.29 -1.31 0.35
C GLY A 118 -2.19 -2.52 0.19
N PHE A 119 -2.86 -2.89 1.28
CA PHE A 119 -3.59 -4.14 1.42
C PHE A 119 -5.04 -3.88 1.82
N CYS A 120 -6.00 -4.55 1.20
CA CYS A 120 -7.44 -4.40 1.51
C CYS A 120 -7.90 -2.94 1.41
N LEU A 121 -8.30 -2.32 2.52
CA LEU A 121 -8.55 -0.87 2.62
C LEU A 121 -7.35 -0.07 2.10
N GLY A 122 -6.14 -0.48 2.48
CA GLY A 122 -4.90 0.12 1.97
C GLY A 122 -4.72 -0.06 0.47
N GLY A 123 -5.17 -1.17 -0.11
CA GLY A 123 -5.19 -1.39 -1.56
C GLY A 123 -6.11 -0.40 -2.28
N PHE A 124 -7.30 -0.14 -1.73
CA PHE A 124 -8.19 0.91 -2.20
C PHE A 124 -7.54 2.30 -2.12
N LEU A 125 -6.94 2.63 -0.96
CA LEU A 125 -6.27 3.92 -0.76
C LEU A 125 -5.02 4.07 -1.65
N THR A 126 -4.33 2.99 -1.98
CA THR A 126 -3.20 2.97 -2.92
C THR A 126 -3.64 3.48 -4.30
N TYR A 127 -4.74 2.99 -4.83
CA TYR A 127 -5.30 3.52 -6.08
C TYR A 127 -5.73 4.98 -5.96
N THR A 128 -6.40 5.32 -4.87
CA THR A 128 -6.88 6.68 -4.61
C THR A 128 -5.73 7.70 -4.59
N VAL A 129 -4.64 7.38 -3.90
CA VAL A 129 -3.47 8.25 -3.79
C VAL A 129 -2.69 8.29 -5.11
N ALA A 130 -2.63 7.18 -5.86
CA ALA A 130 -1.95 7.14 -7.15
C ALA A 130 -2.49 8.16 -8.16
N SER A 131 -3.79 8.50 -8.08
CA SER A 131 -4.40 9.56 -8.90
C SER A 131 -4.16 10.98 -8.39
N ARG A 132 -3.59 11.14 -7.19
CA ARG A 132 -3.44 12.43 -6.48
C ARG A 132 -1.99 12.84 -6.22
N TYR A 133 -1.03 11.92 -6.38
CA TYR A 133 0.38 12.16 -6.15
C TYR A 133 1.21 11.76 -7.37
N ALA A 134 1.82 12.75 -8.01
CA ALA A 134 2.45 12.57 -9.32
C ALA A 134 3.83 11.88 -9.28
N ASP A 135 4.54 11.95 -8.15
CA ASP A 135 5.94 11.51 -8.02
C ASP A 135 6.07 10.05 -7.56
N LEU A 136 5.12 9.19 -7.97
CA LEU A 136 5.23 7.76 -7.78
C LEU A 136 6.00 7.09 -8.92
N GLY A 137 6.87 6.14 -8.55
CA GLY A 137 7.60 5.28 -9.47
C GLY A 137 7.00 3.90 -9.61
N ALA A 138 6.23 3.45 -8.59
CA ALA A 138 5.57 2.14 -8.59
C ALA A 138 4.34 2.15 -7.67
N VAL A 139 3.28 1.44 -8.06
CA VAL A 139 2.02 1.34 -7.31
C VAL A 139 1.60 -0.12 -7.24
N VAL A 140 1.42 -0.66 -6.02
CA VAL A 140 1.09 -2.08 -5.81
C VAL A 140 -0.12 -2.24 -4.88
N PRO A 141 -1.35 -2.14 -5.41
CA PRO A 141 -2.56 -2.42 -4.65
C PRO A 141 -2.79 -3.94 -4.55
N PHE A 142 -2.90 -4.46 -3.34
CA PHE A 142 -3.37 -5.80 -3.05
C PHE A 142 -4.84 -5.78 -2.68
N TYR A 143 -5.65 -6.54 -3.40
CA TYR A 143 -7.09 -6.76 -3.15
C TYR A 143 -7.84 -5.51 -2.66
N GLY A 144 -7.66 -4.39 -3.38
CA GLY A 144 -8.28 -3.10 -3.08
C GLY A 144 -9.77 -3.08 -3.37
N ALA A 145 -10.58 -3.51 -2.41
CA ALA A 145 -12.03 -3.58 -2.56
C ALA A 145 -12.69 -2.19 -2.61
N GLY A 146 -13.73 -2.07 -3.44
CA GLY A 146 -14.51 -0.84 -3.57
C GLY A 146 -13.82 0.29 -4.34
N TYR A 147 -12.76 -0.03 -5.11
CA TYR A 147 -12.19 0.91 -6.08
C TYR A 147 -13.01 0.85 -7.38
N ASP A 148 -13.68 1.95 -7.69
CA ASP A 148 -14.46 2.14 -8.92
C ASP A 148 -14.10 3.52 -9.50
N PRO A 149 -12.96 3.61 -10.25
CA PRO A 149 -12.44 4.89 -10.69
C PRO A 149 -13.25 5.52 -11.82
N THR A 150 -13.15 6.84 -11.92
CA THR A 150 -13.53 7.55 -13.13
C THR A 150 -12.41 7.57 -14.16
N PRO A 151 -12.70 7.78 -15.46
CA PRO A 151 -11.66 7.96 -16.48
C PRO A 151 -10.67 9.09 -16.14
N GLU A 152 -11.13 10.15 -15.51
CA GLU A 152 -10.35 11.32 -15.11
C GLU A 152 -9.35 10.97 -13.99
N GLU A 153 -9.74 10.11 -13.05
CA GLU A 153 -8.85 9.60 -11.99
C GLU A 153 -7.77 8.71 -12.58
N VAL A 154 -8.16 7.77 -13.44
CA VAL A 154 -7.20 6.88 -14.12
C VAL A 154 -6.21 7.69 -14.97
N ALA A 155 -6.67 8.72 -15.69
CA ALA A 155 -5.82 9.56 -16.50
C ALA A 155 -4.69 10.27 -15.72
N LYS A 156 -4.89 10.51 -14.43
CA LYS A 156 -3.91 11.15 -13.53
C LYS A 156 -2.84 10.18 -13.00
N VAL A 157 -3.05 8.87 -13.08
CA VAL A 157 -2.06 7.89 -12.61
C VAL A 157 -0.90 7.85 -13.59
N ASN A 158 0.31 8.20 -13.12
CA ASN A 158 1.52 8.27 -13.96
C ASN A 158 2.49 7.12 -13.71
N ALA A 159 2.39 6.47 -12.57
CA ALA A 159 3.24 5.34 -12.21
C ALA A 159 2.71 4.02 -12.78
N PRO A 160 3.59 3.06 -13.12
CA PRO A 160 3.18 1.70 -13.41
C PRO A 160 2.49 1.06 -12.21
N VAL A 161 1.46 0.27 -12.47
CA VAL A 161 0.62 -0.39 -11.48
C VAL A 161 0.75 -1.91 -11.60
N LEU A 162 1.06 -2.60 -10.50
CA LEU A 162 0.92 -4.04 -10.37
C LEU A 162 -0.25 -4.34 -9.42
N ALA A 163 -1.41 -4.62 -9.94
CA ALA A 163 -2.63 -4.91 -9.20
C ALA A 163 -2.75 -6.40 -8.90
N ILE A 164 -2.90 -6.76 -7.62
CA ILE A 164 -2.89 -8.16 -7.17
C ILE A 164 -4.22 -8.49 -6.49
N TYR A 165 -4.86 -9.58 -6.94
CA TYR A 165 -6.20 -10.00 -6.50
C TYR A 165 -6.28 -11.49 -6.23
N GLY A 166 -7.30 -11.88 -5.46
CA GLY A 166 -7.72 -13.27 -5.28
C GLY A 166 -8.93 -13.60 -6.17
N ARG A 167 -8.93 -14.76 -6.81
CA ARG A 167 -10.05 -15.23 -7.64
C ARG A 167 -11.30 -15.54 -6.83
N GLN A 168 -11.11 -15.96 -5.59
CA GLN A 168 -12.17 -16.38 -4.66
C GLN A 168 -12.56 -15.23 -3.71
N ASP A 169 -12.13 -14.00 -4.00
CA ASP A 169 -12.48 -12.82 -3.21
C ASP A 169 -13.96 -12.43 -3.44
N GLY A 170 -14.80 -12.71 -2.45
CA GLY A 170 -16.22 -12.36 -2.50
C GLY A 170 -16.51 -10.86 -2.49
N SER A 171 -15.51 -10.03 -2.13
CA SER A 171 -15.65 -8.57 -2.06
C SER A 171 -15.29 -7.88 -3.37
N ILE A 172 -14.59 -8.58 -4.29
CA ILE A 172 -14.11 -8.02 -5.56
C ILE A 172 -14.46 -8.97 -6.71
N PRO A 173 -15.61 -8.81 -7.35
CA PRO A 173 -16.00 -9.61 -8.50
C PRO A 173 -14.98 -9.51 -9.65
N LEU A 174 -14.72 -10.63 -10.36
CA LEU A 174 -13.78 -10.66 -11.49
C LEU A 174 -14.10 -9.60 -12.55
N GLY A 175 -15.39 -9.36 -12.83
CA GLY A 175 -15.81 -8.32 -13.77
C GLY A 175 -15.39 -6.90 -13.34
N GLN A 176 -15.27 -6.63 -12.03
CA GLN A 176 -14.75 -5.36 -11.54
C GLN A 176 -13.23 -5.25 -11.81
N ILE A 177 -12.49 -6.33 -11.60
CA ILE A 177 -11.05 -6.38 -11.91
C ILE A 177 -10.80 -6.13 -13.40
N GLU A 178 -11.58 -6.81 -14.25
CA GLU A 178 -11.50 -6.64 -15.71
C GLU A 178 -11.85 -5.20 -16.13
N LYS A 179 -12.89 -4.59 -15.52
CA LYS A 179 -13.26 -3.19 -15.76
C LYS A 179 -12.10 -2.24 -15.42
N ILE A 180 -11.48 -2.39 -14.26
CA ILE A 180 -10.33 -1.57 -13.85
C ILE A 180 -9.19 -1.72 -14.87
N GLU A 181 -8.81 -2.94 -15.22
CA GLU A 181 -7.74 -3.20 -16.18
C GLU A 181 -8.02 -2.55 -17.54
N GLN A 182 -9.25 -2.70 -18.05
CA GLN A 182 -9.67 -2.11 -19.32
C GLN A 182 -9.63 -0.58 -19.29
N MET A 183 -10.07 0.05 -18.18
CA MET A 183 -10.04 1.51 -18.04
C MET A 183 -8.60 2.05 -18.05
N TYR A 184 -7.67 1.39 -17.34
CA TYR A 184 -6.26 1.78 -17.35
C TYR A 184 -5.65 1.62 -18.74
N LYS A 185 -5.90 0.50 -19.42
CA LYS A 185 -5.42 0.25 -20.81
C LYS A 185 -6.01 1.25 -21.80
N ALA A 186 -7.30 1.56 -21.70
CA ALA A 186 -7.95 2.55 -22.57
C ALA A 186 -7.38 3.96 -22.38
N ALA A 187 -6.94 4.30 -21.16
CA ALA A 187 -6.26 5.55 -20.87
C ALA A 187 -4.76 5.54 -21.20
N GLY A 188 -4.23 4.45 -21.78
CA GLY A 188 -2.81 4.31 -22.11
C GLY A 188 -1.91 4.20 -20.89
N LYS A 189 -2.45 3.73 -19.74
CA LYS A 189 -1.71 3.59 -18.48
C LYS A 189 -1.11 2.18 -18.34
N ASP A 190 0.08 2.13 -17.76
CA ASP A 190 0.77 0.87 -17.50
C ASP A 190 0.15 0.17 -16.29
N ILE A 191 -0.57 -0.93 -16.54
CA ILE A 191 -1.15 -1.79 -15.51
C ILE A 191 -0.90 -3.25 -15.84
N THR A 192 -0.43 -3.99 -14.84
CA THR A 192 -0.37 -5.45 -14.84
C THR A 192 -1.30 -5.98 -13.76
N VAL A 193 -2.24 -6.84 -14.13
CA VAL A 193 -3.15 -7.50 -13.19
C VAL A 193 -2.70 -8.94 -12.97
N LYS A 194 -2.62 -9.36 -11.71
CA LYS A 194 -2.35 -10.73 -11.29
C LYS A 194 -3.47 -11.24 -10.40
N ILE A 195 -4.01 -12.40 -10.75
CA ILE A 195 -5.12 -13.03 -10.02
C ILE A 195 -4.65 -14.42 -9.56
N TYR A 196 -4.65 -14.62 -8.24
CA TYR A 196 -4.24 -15.87 -7.61
C TYR A 196 -5.47 -16.69 -7.19
N ASP A 197 -5.32 -17.99 -7.06
CA ASP A 197 -6.38 -18.87 -6.55
C ASP A 197 -6.46 -18.78 -5.02
N ALA A 198 -7.00 -17.67 -4.54
CA ALA A 198 -7.07 -17.29 -3.14
C ALA A 198 -8.28 -16.39 -2.86
N GLY A 199 -8.67 -16.28 -1.59
CA GLY A 199 -9.68 -15.34 -1.10
C GLY A 199 -9.15 -13.94 -0.87
N HIS A 200 -9.98 -13.10 -0.22
CA HIS A 200 -9.56 -11.77 0.25
C HIS A 200 -8.45 -11.88 1.31
N ALA A 201 -7.58 -10.88 1.40
CA ALA A 201 -6.51 -10.77 2.39
C ALA A 201 -5.54 -11.98 2.47
N PHE A 202 -5.31 -12.67 1.36
CA PHE A 202 -4.53 -13.92 1.35
C PHE A 202 -3.05 -13.77 1.77
N ILE A 203 -2.52 -12.55 1.82
CA ILE A 203 -1.19 -12.25 2.38
C ILE A 203 -1.21 -12.24 3.92
N ASN A 204 -2.38 -11.96 4.54
CA ASN A 204 -2.49 -11.83 5.99
C ASN A 204 -2.81 -13.19 6.65
N PRO A 205 -1.90 -13.79 7.44
CA PRO A 205 -2.15 -15.05 8.11
C PRO A 205 -2.95 -14.91 9.42
N MET A 206 -3.13 -13.68 9.95
CA MET A 206 -3.63 -13.47 11.31
C MET A 206 -5.14 -13.70 11.44
N HIS A 207 -5.92 -13.43 10.39
CA HIS A 207 -7.39 -13.47 10.45
C HIS A 207 -8.00 -14.63 9.65
N GLY A 208 -7.26 -15.72 9.50
CA GLY A 208 -7.74 -16.95 8.86
C GLY A 208 -7.91 -16.87 7.35
N ALA A 209 -7.53 -15.76 6.74
CA ALA A 209 -7.63 -15.52 5.29
C ALA A 209 -6.35 -15.87 4.54
N GLY A 210 -5.27 -16.19 5.24
CA GLY A 210 -3.96 -16.48 4.64
C GLY A 210 -3.99 -17.68 3.69
N ASN A 211 -3.30 -17.54 2.56
CA ASN A 211 -3.03 -18.61 1.62
C ASN A 211 -1.54 -18.62 1.32
N GLU A 212 -0.82 -19.54 1.97
CA GLU A 212 0.65 -19.63 1.91
C GLU A 212 1.17 -19.74 0.47
N LYS A 213 0.51 -20.53 -0.38
CA LYS A 213 0.92 -20.70 -1.77
C LYS A 213 0.77 -19.41 -2.56
N ALA A 214 -0.38 -18.76 -2.49
CA ALA A 214 -0.62 -17.50 -3.19
C ALA A 214 0.29 -16.40 -2.65
N ALA A 215 0.50 -16.33 -1.33
CA ALA A 215 1.40 -15.38 -0.71
C ALA A 215 2.86 -15.58 -1.13
N ALA A 216 3.33 -16.85 -1.19
CA ALA A 216 4.69 -17.19 -1.62
C ALA A 216 4.99 -16.84 -3.09
N GLU A 217 3.96 -16.72 -3.92
CA GLU A 217 4.10 -16.30 -5.32
C GLU A 217 3.91 -14.77 -5.48
N ALA A 218 2.90 -14.19 -4.83
CA ALA A 218 2.54 -12.79 -4.99
C ALA A 218 3.55 -11.83 -4.34
N TRP A 219 4.06 -12.17 -3.16
CA TRP A 219 4.98 -11.29 -2.42
C TRP A 219 6.31 -11.06 -3.15
N PRO A 220 7.04 -12.11 -3.61
CA PRO A 220 8.28 -11.90 -4.37
C PRO A 220 8.03 -11.14 -5.68
N LEU A 221 6.89 -11.35 -6.34
CA LEU A 221 6.53 -10.60 -7.54
C LEU A 221 6.38 -9.10 -7.24
N ALA A 222 5.68 -8.75 -6.16
CA ALA A 222 5.53 -7.35 -5.74
C ALA A 222 6.88 -6.71 -5.39
N VAL A 223 7.73 -7.41 -4.64
CA VAL A 223 9.09 -6.94 -4.29
C VAL A 223 9.94 -6.74 -5.54
N SER A 224 9.91 -7.71 -6.48
CA SER A 224 10.67 -7.61 -7.74
C SER A 224 10.21 -6.42 -8.58
N PHE A 225 8.89 -6.20 -8.70
CA PHE A 225 8.32 -5.07 -9.41
C PHE A 225 8.75 -3.73 -8.78
N LEU A 226 8.67 -3.61 -7.45
CA LEU A 226 9.13 -2.42 -6.73
C LEU A 226 10.62 -2.15 -6.98
N LYS A 227 11.46 -3.20 -6.90
CA LYS A 227 12.91 -3.08 -7.18
C LYS A 227 13.19 -2.65 -8.62
N GLU A 228 12.45 -3.16 -9.59
CA GLU A 228 12.63 -2.80 -11.00
C GLU A 228 12.25 -1.34 -11.29
N LYS A 229 11.14 -0.88 -10.71
CA LYS A 229 10.57 0.45 -11.02
C LYS A 229 11.15 1.59 -10.18
N LEU A 230 11.84 1.28 -9.07
CA LEU A 230 12.39 2.28 -8.14
C LEU A 230 13.94 2.32 -8.15
N ARG A 231 14.55 1.71 -9.13
CA ARG A 231 16.01 1.79 -9.35
C ARG A 231 16.40 2.99 -10.21
#